data_c22a969d254e501710cba8e7b92b1cd8
#
_entry.id   c22a969d254e501710cba8e7b92b1cd8
#
_cell.length_a   1.000
_cell.length_b   1.000
_cell.length_c   1.000
_cell.angle_alpha   90.00
_cell.angle_beta   90.00
_cell.angle_gamma   90.00
#
_symmetry.space_group_name_H-M   'P 1'
#
loop_
_entity.id
_entity.type
_entity.pdbx_description
1 polymer ?
#
loop_
_entity_poly.entity_id
_entity_poly.type
_entity_poly.pdbx_seq_one_letter_code
_entity_poly.pdbx_strand_id
1 'polypeptide(L)'
;DGAGKTTFFRILTTLMPPDGGRATVDGLDIATDYRRIRAAVGYMPGRFSLYPDLTVKENLEFFATLFGTRLEDNYDLIRDIYVQIEPFRSRRAGRLSGGMKQKLALCCALIHRPRVLFLDEPTTCVDVVSRHEFWDMLSGLKRQGITMLVSTPYMDEAMRCDRIALIQSGRLLSIDTPRGIIENYPDALFEVRAENMRQLTDEIRKLS
;
A
#
# COMPACT_ATOMS: atom_id res chain seq x y z
N ASP A 1 -0.77 -11.95 9.07
CA ASP A 1 -1.59 -10.93 9.76
C ASP A 1 -1.08 -10.69 11.18
N GLY A 2 -1.33 -9.48 11.73
CA GLY A 2 -0.91 -9.16 13.10
C GLY A 2 0.60 -8.90 13.30
N ALA A 3 1.39 -8.89 12.24
CA ALA A 3 2.85 -8.71 12.31
C ALA A 3 3.30 -7.30 12.75
N GLY A 4 2.39 -6.32 12.86
CA GLY A 4 2.70 -4.95 13.24
C GLY A 4 2.85 -3.96 12.07
N LYS A 5 2.58 -4.37 10.82
CA LYS A 5 2.72 -3.51 9.62
C LYS A 5 1.94 -2.20 9.73
N THR A 6 0.64 -2.29 9.99
CA THR A 6 -0.24 -1.11 10.16
C THR A 6 0.20 -0.19 11.29
N THR A 7 0.64 -0.75 12.43
CA THR A 7 1.19 0.02 13.55
C THR A 7 2.42 0.81 13.12
N PHE A 8 3.34 0.16 12.42
CA PHE A 8 4.54 0.80 11.89
C PHE A 8 4.20 1.93 10.91
N PHE A 9 3.24 1.71 9.99
CA PHE A 9 2.77 2.76 9.09
C PHE A 9 2.17 3.96 9.83
N ARG A 10 1.34 3.71 10.86
CA ARG A 10 0.76 4.79 11.67
C ARG A 10 1.80 5.59 12.43
N ILE A 11 2.88 4.96 12.89
CA ILE A 11 4.00 5.66 13.52
C ILE A 11 4.73 6.54 12.50
N LEU A 12 5.10 6.00 11.33
CA LEU A 12 5.80 6.75 10.29
C LEU A 12 4.96 7.91 9.72
N THR A 13 3.65 7.72 9.59
CA THR A 13 2.73 8.78 9.15
C THR A 13 2.30 9.71 10.28
N THR A 14 2.90 9.56 11.47
CA THR A 14 2.65 10.37 12.67
C THR A 14 1.21 10.32 13.20
N LEU A 15 0.45 9.30 12.83
CA LEU A 15 -0.90 9.07 13.35
C LEU A 15 -0.90 8.42 14.74
N MET A 16 0.25 7.84 15.14
CA MET A 16 0.48 7.26 16.45
C MET A 16 1.90 7.59 16.92
N PRO A 17 2.10 8.03 18.17
CA PRO A 17 3.44 8.20 18.71
C PRO A 17 4.11 6.84 18.94
N PRO A 18 5.43 6.73 18.78
CA PRO A 18 6.16 5.54 19.19
C PRO A 18 6.33 5.52 20.73
N ASP A 19 6.38 4.33 21.32
CA ASP A 19 6.73 4.16 22.74
C ASP A 19 8.21 4.43 23.01
N GLY A 20 9.05 4.36 21.97
CA GLY A 20 10.49 4.62 22.07
C GLY A 20 11.17 4.52 20.69
N GLY A 21 12.47 4.78 20.68
CA GLY A 21 13.25 4.80 19.44
C GLY A 21 13.15 6.11 18.67
N ARG A 22 13.72 6.12 17.45
CA ARG A 22 13.72 7.27 16.55
C ARG A 22 13.44 6.80 15.13
N ALA A 23 12.74 7.62 14.37
CA ALA A 23 12.53 7.40 12.94
C ALA A 23 12.45 8.73 12.19
N THR A 24 12.81 8.71 10.93
CA THR A 24 12.68 9.86 10.03
C THR A 24 11.93 9.46 8.76
N VAL A 25 11.17 10.38 8.22
CA VAL A 25 10.49 10.26 6.92
C VAL A 25 10.91 11.45 6.07
N ASP A 26 11.51 11.19 4.92
CA ASP A 26 12.05 12.22 4.03
C ASP A 26 13.00 13.21 4.77
N GLY A 27 13.85 12.68 5.69
CA GLY A 27 14.74 13.47 6.51
C GLY A 27 14.10 14.22 7.69
N LEU A 28 12.78 14.12 7.87
CA LEU A 28 12.03 14.78 8.93
C LEU A 28 11.82 13.81 10.11
N ASP A 29 12.06 14.28 11.34
CA ASP A 29 11.86 13.47 12.55
C ASP A 29 10.37 13.32 12.87
N ILE A 30 9.90 12.09 13.11
CA ILE A 30 8.48 11.80 13.32
C ILE A 30 7.91 12.42 14.60
N ALA A 31 8.74 12.72 15.59
CA ALA A 31 8.31 13.29 16.87
C ALA A 31 8.21 14.83 16.81
N THR A 32 9.17 15.48 16.16
CA THR A 32 9.27 16.94 16.14
C THR A 32 8.68 17.58 14.88
N ASP A 33 8.81 16.92 13.72
CA ASP A 33 8.39 17.47 12.42
C ASP A 33 7.03 16.92 11.93
N TYR A 34 6.19 16.38 12.81
CA TYR A 34 4.97 15.67 12.44
C TYR A 34 4.03 16.48 11.52
N ARG A 35 3.94 17.82 11.68
CA ARG A 35 3.12 18.67 10.81
C ARG A 35 3.65 18.72 9.39
N ARG A 36 4.98 18.80 9.24
CA ARG A 36 5.66 18.81 7.93
C ARG A 36 5.53 17.46 7.25
N ILE A 37 5.68 16.37 8.01
CA ILE A 37 5.50 15.00 7.51
C ILE A 37 4.06 14.84 6.97
N ARG A 38 3.04 15.20 7.76
CA ARG A 38 1.63 15.09 7.33
C ARG A 38 1.30 15.89 6.07
N ALA A 39 1.98 17.00 5.82
CA ALA A 39 1.82 17.81 4.62
C ALA A 39 2.58 17.23 3.41
N ALA A 40 3.60 16.40 3.64
CA ALA A 40 4.51 15.89 2.59
C ALA A 40 4.24 14.44 2.20
N VAL A 41 3.45 13.69 2.98
CA VAL A 41 3.19 12.26 2.74
C VAL A 41 1.74 12.02 2.31
N GLY A 42 1.55 11.07 1.40
CA GLY A 42 0.24 10.47 1.15
C GLY A 42 0.08 9.19 1.98
N TYR A 43 -1.10 8.97 2.52
CA TYR A 43 -1.40 7.75 3.26
C TYR A 43 -2.73 7.15 2.82
N MET A 44 -2.69 5.89 2.44
CA MET A 44 -3.85 5.09 2.10
C MET A 44 -3.94 3.93 3.11
N PRO A 45 -4.85 3.99 4.08
CA PRO A 45 -5.05 2.92 5.06
C PRO A 45 -5.73 1.71 4.43
N GLY A 46 -5.52 0.51 4.99
CA GLY A 46 -6.06 -0.76 4.50
C GLY A 46 -7.58 -0.86 4.56
N ARG A 47 -8.23 -0.03 5.37
CA ARG A 47 -9.70 0.10 5.39
C ARG A 47 -10.10 1.33 4.60
N PHE A 48 -11.19 1.20 3.81
CA PHE A 48 -11.75 2.34 3.09
C PHE A 48 -12.08 3.48 4.06
N SER A 49 -11.37 4.59 3.91
CA SER A 49 -11.38 5.72 4.85
C SER A 49 -11.96 7.01 4.26
N LEU A 50 -12.46 6.94 3.02
CA LEU A 50 -13.08 8.08 2.37
C LEU A 50 -14.54 8.23 2.82
N TYR A 51 -15.12 9.40 2.54
CA TYR A 51 -16.50 9.71 2.89
C TYR A 51 -17.47 8.96 1.94
N PRO A 52 -18.19 7.92 2.41
CA PRO A 52 -19.01 7.08 1.56
C PRO A 52 -20.23 7.80 0.97
N ASP A 53 -20.72 8.82 1.65
CA ASP A 53 -21.88 9.63 1.25
C ASP A 53 -21.53 10.73 0.25
N LEU A 54 -20.27 11.14 0.18
CA LEU A 54 -19.77 12.06 -0.83
C LEU A 54 -19.55 11.33 -2.15
N THR A 55 -19.73 12.06 -3.24
CA THR A 55 -19.40 11.60 -4.60
C THR A 55 -17.89 11.46 -4.77
N VAL A 56 -17.48 10.82 -5.87
CA VAL A 56 -16.06 10.76 -6.28
C VAL A 56 -15.46 12.17 -6.36
N LYS A 57 -16.18 13.10 -7.03
CA LYS A 57 -15.74 14.49 -7.17
C LYS A 57 -15.60 15.18 -5.82
N GLU A 58 -16.62 15.11 -4.98
CA GLU A 58 -16.63 15.77 -3.66
C GLU A 58 -15.54 15.22 -2.74
N ASN A 59 -15.23 13.91 -2.77
CA ASN A 59 -14.09 13.38 -2.03
C ASN A 59 -12.77 14.02 -2.50
N LEU A 60 -12.52 14.09 -3.80
CA LEU A 60 -11.30 14.70 -4.34
C LEU A 60 -11.20 16.20 -3.99
N GLU A 61 -12.29 16.96 -4.13
CA GLU A 61 -12.34 18.37 -3.77
C GLU A 61 -12.11 18.59 -2.27
N PHE A 62 -12.67 17.72 -1.43
CA PHE A 62 -12.46 17.76 0.02
C PHE A 62 -10.97 17.61 0.36
N PHE A 63 -10.31 16.57 -0.16
CA PHE A 63 -8.88 16.34 0.11
C PHE A 63 -8.01 17.43 -0.52
N ALA A 64 -8.32 17.92 -1.73
CA ALA A 64 -7.63 19.04 -2.32
C ALA A 64 -7.69 20.28 -1.43
N THR A 65 -8.89 20.63 -0.93
CA THR A 65 -9.08 21.74 -0.01
C THR A 65 -8.32 21.55 1.29
N LEU A 66 -8.35 20.35 1.87
CA LEU A 66 -7.63 20.01 3.11
C LEU A 66 -6.13 20.27 3.00
N PHE A 67 -5.54 20.00 1.84
CA PHE A 67 -4.13 20.22 1.57
C PHE A 67 -3.82 21.59 0.92
N GLY A 68 -4.79 22.47 0.78
CA GLY A 68 -4.61 23.82 0.23
C GLY A 68 -4.25 23.82 -1.27
N THR A 69 -4.72 22.84 -2.03
CA THR A 69 -4.54 22.71 -3.48
C THR A 69 -5.90 22.54 -4.19
N ARG A 70 -5.88 22.47 -5.51
CA ARG A 70 -7.05 22.17 -6.33
C ARG A 70 -6.79 20.92 -7.16
N LEU A 71 -7.84 20.28 -7.62
CA LEU A 71 -7.75 19.07 -8.45
C LEU A 71 -6.92 19.35 -9.73
N GLU A 72 -7.12 20.50 -10.32
CA GLU A 72 -6.46 20.90 -11.58
C GLU A 72 -4.96 21.10 -11.41
N ASP A 73 -4.51 21.55 -10.24
CA ASP A 73 -3.10 21.88 -9.98
C ASP A 73 -2.17 20.65 -10.06
N ASN A 74 -2.70 19.45 -9.75
CA ASN A 74 -1.95 18.20 -9.72
C ASN A 74 -2.61 17.09 -10.57
N TYR A 75 -3.46 17.47 -11.52
CA TYR A 75 -4.20 16.53 -12.35
C TYR A 75 -3.27 15.60 -13.16
N ASP A 76 -2.13 16.12 -13.61
CA ASP A 76 -1.11 15.35 -14.34
C ASP A 76 -0.68 14.10 -13.59
N LEU A 77 -0.52 14.19 -12.27
CA LEU A 77 -0.10 13.08 -11.43
C LEU A 77 -1.14 11.98 -11.30
N ILE A 78 -2.42 12.35 -11.21
CA ILE A 78 -3.52 11.40 -10.97
C ILE A 78 -4.27 11.02 -12.23
N ARG A 79 -4.01 11.65 -13.37
CA ARG A 79 -4.78 11.53 -14.60
C ARG A 79 -5.02 10.09 -15.01
N ASP A 80 -3.97 9.29 -15.10
CA ASP A 80 -4.06 7.90 -15.61
C ASP A 80 -4.88 6.98 -14.69
N ILE A 81 -5.02 7.37 -13.42
CA ILE A 81 -5.87 6.70 -12.43
C ILE A 81 -7.29 7.27 -12.51
N TYR A 82 -7.39 8.60 -12.50
CA TYR A 82 -8.65 9.32 -12.41
C TYR A 82 -9.55 9.09 -13.62
N VAL A 83 -9.02 9.06 -14.85
CA VAL A 83 -9.81 8.82 -16.08
C VAL A 83 -10.64 7.52 -16.01
N GLN A 84 -10.19 6.53 -15.22
CA GLN A 84 -10.88 5.25 -15.05
C GLN A 84 -12.11 5.36 -14.14
N ILE A 85 -12.16 6.36 -13.27
CA ILE A 85 -13.28 6.61 -12.33
C ILE A 85 -14.03 7.90 -12.66
N GLU A 86 -13.53 8.75 -13.52
CA GLU A 86 -14.14 10.01 -13.93
C GLU A 86 -15.58 9.87 -14.49
N PRO A 87 -15.92 8.82 -15.28
CA PRO A 87 -17.30 8.60 -15.71
C PRO A 87 -18.29 8.44 -14.55
N PHE A 88 -17.79 8.12 -13.36
CA PHE A 88 -18.56 7.92 -12.13
C PHE A 88 -18.43 9.10 -11.15
N ARG A 89 -17.94 10.26 -11.59
CA ARG A 89 -17.63 11.41 -10.73
C ARG A 89 -18.80 11.87 -9.85
N SER A 90 -20.04 11.67 -10.31
CA SER A 90 -21.26 12.02 -9.57
C SER A 90 -21.81 10.88 -8.71
N ARG A 91 -21.15 9.69 -8.72
CA ARG A 91 -21.57 8.54 -7.93
C ARG A 91 -20.99 8.66 -6.52
N ARG A 92 -21.82 8.35 -5.51
CA ARG A 92 -21.36 8.28 -4.11
C ARG A 92 -20.29 7.20 -3.96
N ALA A 93 -19.23 7.51 -3.20
CA ALA A 93 -18.08 6.62 -3.00
C ALA A 93 -18.50 5.27 -2.36
N GLY A 94 -19.49 5.27 -1.48
CA GLY A 94 -20.05 4.05 -0.91
C GLY A 94 -20.60 3.05 -1.94
N ARG A 95 -21.03 3.53 -3.12
CA ARG A 95 -21.61 2.71 -4.21
C ARG A 95 -20.60 2.29 -5.29
N LEU A 96 -19.34 2.56 -5.10
CA LEU A 96 -18.26 2.12 -6.00
C LEU A 96 -17.90 0.65 -5.74
N SER A 97 -17.39 -0.04 -6.77
CA SER A 97 -16.75 -1.35 -6.60
C SER A 97 -15.47 -1.24 -5.75
N GLY A 98 -14.96 -2.37 -5.25
CA GLY A 98 -13.72 -2.40 -4.46
C GLY A 98 -12.55 -1.73 -5.20
N GLY A 99 -12.29 -2.16 -6.44
CA GLY A 99 -11.21 -1.58 -7.25
C GLY A 99 -11.38 -0.08 -7.53
N MET A 100 -12.63 0.39 -7.76
CA MET A 100 -12.90 1.83 -7.94
C MET A 100 -12.69 2.62 -6.65
N LYS A 101 -13.03 2.05 -5.48
CA LYS A 101 -12.74 2.65 -4.17
C LYS A 101 -11.26 2.82 -3.95
N GLN A 102 -10.45 1.82 -4.32
CA GLN A 102 -8.99 1.88 -4.21
C GLN A 102 -8.40 2.94 -5.15
N LYS A 103 -8.88 3.02 -6.39
CA LYS A 103 -8.46 4.07 -7.34
C LYS A 103 -8.79 5.47 -6.81
N LEU A 104 -9.98 5.67 -6.24
CA LEU A 104 -10.36 6.95 -5.61
C LEU A 104 -9.48 7.27 -4.40
N ALA A 105 -9.23 6.29 -3.52
CA ALA A 105 -8.39 6.48 -2.35
C ALA A 105 -6.95 6.84 -2.75
N LEU A 106 -6.42 6.20 -3.78
CA LEU A 106 -5.09 6.52 -4.32
C LEU A 106 -5.04 7.94 -4.89
N CYS A 107 -6.05 8.36 -5.68
CA CYS A 107 -6.15 9.75 -6.17
C CYS A 107 -6.18 10.76 -5.02
N CYS A 108 -6.98 10.51 -3.98
CA CYS A 108 -7.06 11.40 -2.80
C CYS A 108 -5.72 11.47 -2.05
N ALA A 109 -4.99 10.34 -1.94
CA ALA A 109 -3.69 10.32 -1.29
C ALA A 109 -2.58 11.02 -2.10
N LEU A 110 -2.77 11.19 -3.41
CA LEU A 110 -1.85 11.83 -4.34
C LEU A 110 -2.16 13.30 -4.63
N ILE A 111 -3.35 13.80 -4.24
CA ILE A 111 -3.88 15.10 -4.68
C ILE A 111 -2.96 16.28 -4.37
N HIS A 112 -2.17 16.19 -3.31
CA HIS A 112 -1.24 17.24 -2.88
C HIS A 112 0.22 16.99 -3.31
N ARG A 113 0.45 16.04 -4.24
CA ARG A 113 1.75 15.67 -4.81
C ARG A 113 2.77 15.27 -3.72
N PRO A 114 2.49 14.23 -2.95
CA PRO A 114 3.38 13.80 -1.86
C PRO A 114 4.72 13.30 -2.38
N ARG A 115 5.78 13.45 -1.58
CA ARG A 115 7.11 12.86 -1.87
C ARG A 115 7.17 11.38 -1.53
N VAL A 116 6.45 10.98 -0.47
CA VAL A 116 6.39 9.60 0.01
C VAL A 116 4.93 9.18 0.13
N LEU A 117 4.61 8.02 -0.42
CA LEU A 117 3.28 7.43 -0.37
C LEU A 117 3.32 6.15 0.47
N PHE A 118 2.50 6.12 1.51
CA PHE A 118 2.30 4.96 2.37
C PHE A 118 1.00 4.25 1.97
N LEU A 119 1.08 2.96 1.63
CA LEU A 119 -0.04 2.15 1.18
C LEU A 119 -0.17 0.92 2.08
N ASP A 120 -1.15 0.92 2.98
CA ASP A 120 -1.35 -0.16 3.93
C ASP A 120 -2.35 -1.18 3.39
N GLU A 121 -1.84 -2.30 2.89
CA GLU A 121 -2.60 -3.39 2.26
C GLU A 121 -3.60 -2.89 1.19
N PRO A 122 -3.14 -2.12 0.19
CA PRO A 122 -4.02 -1.37 -0.71
C PRO A 122 -4.89 -2.23 -1.62
N THR A 123 -4.60 -3.52 -1.74
CA THR A 123 -5.29 -4.46 -2.63
C THR A 123 -6.08 -5.54 -1.88
N THR A 124 -6.17 -5.43 -0.56
CA THR A 124 -7.00 -6.34 0.25
C THR A 124 -8.47 -6.20 -0.14
N CYS A 125 -9.15 -7.32 -0.31
CA CYS A 125 -10.56 -7.39 -0.78
C CYS A 125 -10.79 -6.88 -2.22
N VAL A 126 -9.77 -6.87 -3.06
CA VAL A 126 -9.86 -6.54 -4.48
C VAL A 126 -9.67 -7.82 -5.32
N ASP A 127 -10.42 -7.95 -6.41
CA ASP A 127 -10.26 -9.07 -7.33
C ASP A 127 -8.88 -9.07 -8.02
N VAL A 128 -8.46 -10.23 -8.54
CA VAL A 128 -7.13 -10.44 -9.11
C VAL A 128 -6.81 -9.48 -10.26
N VAL A 129 -7.77 -9.21 -11.13
CA VAL A 129 -7.57 -8.31 -12.29
C VAL A 129 -7.33 -6.89 -11.80
N SER A 130 -8.21 -6.39 -10.93
CA SER A 130 -8.08 -5.05 -10.35
C SER A 130 -6.80 -4.90 -9.51
N ARG A 131 -6.31 -5.99 -8.88
CA ARG A 131 -5.01 -5.99 -8.18
C ARG A 131 -3.85 -5.75 -9.16
N HIS A 132 -3.80 -6.47 -10.28
CA HIS A 132 -2.77 -6.26 -11.30
C HIS A 132 -2.78 -4.83 -11.84
N GLU A 133 -3.96 -4.32 -12.21
CA GLU A 133 -4.12 -2.93 -12.67
C GLU A 133 -3.60 -1.92 -11.61
N PHE A 134 -3.91 -2.15 -10.34
CA PHE A 134 -3.46 -1.27 -9.25
C PHE A 134 -1.93 -1.22 -9.15
N TRP A 135 -1.27 -2.37 -9.23
CA TRP A 135 0.19 -2.44 -9.22
C TRP A 135 0.84 -1.83 -10.46
N ASP A 136 0.17 -1.88 -11.61
CA ASP A 136 0.64 -1.21 -12.83
C ASP A 136 0.56 0.32 -12.69
N MET A 137 -0.50 0.82 -12.04
CA MET A 137 -0.59 2.24 -11.66
C MET A 137 0.54 2.65 -10.69
N LEU A 138 0.84 1.85 -9.66
CA LEU A 138 1.97 2.11 -8.75
C LEU A 138 3.29 2.15 -9.50
N SER A 139 3.50 1.24 -10.46
CA SER A 139 4.68 1.26 -11.31
C SER A 139 4.79 2.55 -12.15
N GLY A 140 3.66 3.11 -12.57
CA GLY A 140 3.58 4.42 -13.22
C GLY A 140 4.04 5.55 -12.31
N LEU A 141 3.52 5.59 -11.09
CA LEU A 141 3.89 6.59 -10.07
C LEU A 141 5.36 6.52 -9.69
N LYS A 142 5.93 5.31 -9.60
CA LYS A 142 7.37 5.11 -9.37
C LYS A 142 8.21 5.77 -10.46
N ARG A 143 7.83 5.62 -11.74
CA ARG A 143 8.53 6.30 -12.86
C ARG A 143 8.44 7.81 -12.80
N GLN A 144 7.44 8.36 -12.13
CA GLN A 144 7.29 9.78 -11.85
C GLN A 144 8.06 10.26 -10.60
N GLY A 145 8.85 9.38 -9.97
CA GLY A 145 9.75 9.70 -8.87
C GLY A 145 9.12 9.64 -7.48
N ILE A 146 7.91 9.10 -7.34
CA ILE A 146 7.28 8.92 -6.02
C ILE A 146 7.90 7.72 -5.31
N THR A 147 8.39 7.95 -4.09
CA THR A 147 8.82 6.87 -3.19
C THR A 147 7.61 6.25 -2.52
N MET A 148 7.51 4.92 -2.55
CA MET A 148 6.37 4.21 -1.97
C MET A 148 6.80 3.18 -0.94
N LEU A 149 6.11 3.15 0.19
CA LEU A 149 6.17 2.06 1.16
C LEU A 149 4.81 1.34 1.14
N VAL A 150 4.83 0.06 0.76
CA VAL A 150 3.60 -0.74 0.60
C VAL A 150 3.64 -1.89 1.59
N SER A 151 2.59 -2.06 2.39
CA SER A 151 2.40 -3.29 3.13
C SER A 151 1.49 -4.24 2.34
N THR A 152 1.84 -5.50 2.31
CA THR A 152 1.03 -6.54 1.67
C THR A 152 1.24 -7.90 2.35
N PRO A 153 0.21 -8.75 2.48
CA PRO A 153 0.37 -10.14 2.87
C PRO A 153 0.68 -11.06 1.67
N TYR A 154 0.68 -10.53 0.44
CA TYR A 154 0.81 -11.32 -0.79
C TYR A 154 2.24 -11.28 -1.32
N MET A 155 2.86 -12.45 -1.47
CA MET A 155 4.25 -12.56 -1.93
C MET A 155 4.42 -12.17 -3.41
N ASP A 156 3.42 -12.45 -4.25
CA ASP A 156 3.41 -12.05 -5.66
C ASP A 156 3.46 -10.52 -5.83
N GLU A 157 2.83 -9.78 -4.92
CA GLU A 157 2.92 -8.33 -4.87
C GLU A 157 4.28 -7.84 -4.37
N ALA A 158 4.80 -8.48 -3.31
CA ALA A 158 6.12 -8.15 -2.77
C ALA A 158 7.23 -8.31 -3.84
N MET A 159 7.11 -9.29 -4.73
CA MET A 159 8.03 -9.51 -5.85
C MET A 159 8.07 -8.34 -6.87
N ARG A 160 7.07 -7.45 -6.85
CA ARG A 160 7.04 -6.24 -7.71
C ARG A 160 7.77 -5.03 -7.08
N CYS A 161 8.23 -5.16 -5.85
CA CYS A 161 8.96 -4.13 -5.12
C CYS A 161 10.46 -4.17 -5.42
N ASP A 162 11.17 -3.05 -5.25
CA ASP A 162 12.64 -3.03 -5.37
C ASP A 162 13.32 -3.67 -4.16
N ARG A 163 12.71 -3.51 -2.98
CA ARG A 163 13.18 -4.07 -1.72
C ARG A 163 11.99 -4.57 -0.91
N ILE A 164 12.22 -5.62 -0.17
CA ILE A 164 11.24 -6.25 0.73
C ILE A 164 11.80 -6.20 2.14
N ALA A 165 10.95 -5.83 3.10
CA ALA A 165 11.19 -5.98 4.52
C ALA A 165 10.24 -7.05 5.07
N LEU A 166 10.77 -8.18 5.52
CA LEU A 166 10.00 -9.23 6.17
C LEU A 166 9.82 -8.90 7.64
N ILE A 167 8.57 -8.84 8.07
CA ILE A 167 8.20 -8.54 9.46
C ILE A 167 7.32 -9.65 10.03
N GLN A 168 7.62 -10.09 11.25
CA GLN A 168 6.84 -11.08 11.99
C GLN A 168 6.83 -10.72 13.47
N SER A 169 5.65 -10.73 14.09
CA SER A 169 5.47 -10.44 15.53
C SER A 169 6.18 -9.15 15.99
N GLY A 170 6.10 -8.10 15.18
CA GLY A 170 6.72 -6.80 15.46
C GLY A 170 8.25 -6.76 15.27
N ARG A 171 8.86 -7.85 14.80
CA ARG A 171 10.31 -7.92 14.56
C ARG A 171 10.61 -7.92 13.06
N LEU A 172 11.61 -7.17 12.68
CA LEU A 172 12.16 -7.20 11.35
C LEU A 172 13.07 -8.43 11.22
N LEU A 173 12.73 -9.33 10.29
CA LEU A 173 13.50 -10.56 10.04
C LEU A 173 14.60 -10.33 9.01
N SER A 174 14.28 -9.65 7.91
CA SER A 174 15.22 -9.40 6.83
C SER A 174 14.80 -8.19 6.00
N ILE A 175 15.77 -7.52 5.38
CA ILE A 175 15.54 -6.50 4.34
C ILE A 175 16.47 -6.81 3.18
N ASP A 176 15.90 -7.11 2.01
CA ASP A 176 16.68 -7.36 0.80
C ASP A 176 15.84 -7.08 -0.46
N THR A 177 16.46 -7.26 -1.64
CA THR A 177 15.71 -7.38 -2.89
C THR A 177 14.87 -8.64 -2.88
N PRO A 178 13.80 -8.75 -3.70
CA PRO A 178 13.04 -9.98 -3.85
C PRO A 178 13.92 -11.20 -4.14
N ARG A 179 14.89 -11.02 -5.03
CA ARG A 179 15.86 -12.07 -5.40
C ARG A 179 16.75 -12.44 -4.22
N GLY A 180 17.29 -11.46 -3.50
CA GLY A 180 18.14 -11.69 -2.33
C GLY A 180 17.41 -12.43 -1.21
N ILE A 181 16.13 -12.16 -0.98
CA ILE A 181 15.30 -12.93 -0.03
C ILE A 181 15.24 -14.41 -0.40
N ILE A 182 15.08 -14.73 -1.70
CA ILE A 182 15.00 -16.11 -2.19
C ILE A 182 16.37 -16.79 -2.10
N GLU A 183 17.43 -16.13 -2.58
CA GLU A 183 18.78 -16.69 -2.62
C GLU A 183 19.38 -16.92 -1.23
N ASN A 184 19.02 -16.09 -0.25
CA ASN A 184 19.50 -16.18 1.13
C ASN A 184 18.58 -17.05 2.02
N TYR A 185 17.55 -17.70 1.46
CA TYR A 185 16.71 -18.60 2.23
C TYR A 185 17.52 -19.87 2.62
N PRO A 186 17.64 -20.17 3.93
CA PRO A 186 18.59 -21.19 4.39
C PRO A 186 18.19 -22.62 4.08
N ASP A 187 16.89 -22.88 3.85
CA ASP A 187 16.35 -24.21 3.67
C ASP A 187 16.12 -24.53 2.19
N ALA A 188 16.37 -25.77 1.80
CA ALA A 188 16.04 -26.25 0.47
C ALA A 188 14.51 -26.44 0.33
N LEU A 189 13.92 -25.80 -0.67
CA LEU A 189 12.50 -25.97 -1.00
C LEU A 189 12.37 -27.07 -2.07
N PHE A 190 11.57 -28.08 -1.77
CA PHE A 190 11.25 -29.16 -2.68
C PHE A 190 9.80 -29.08 -3.12
N GLU A 191 9.54 -29.08 -4.41
CA GLU A 191 8.20 -29.32 -4.95
C GLU A 191 8.02 -30.84 -5.15
N VAL A 192 7.04 -31.41 -4.47
CA VAL A 192 6.72 -32.84 -4.60
C VAL A 192 5.33 -32.98 -5.20
N ARG A 193 5.23 -33.79 -6.26
CA ARG A 193 3.96 -34.09 -6.95
C ARG A 193 3.66 -35.58 -6.88
N ALA A 194 2.45 -35.93 -6.56
CA ALA A 194 1.98 -37.31 -6.57
C ALA A 194 0.53 -37.38 -7.04
N GLU A 195 0.12 -38.52 -7.56
CA GLU A 195 -1.28 -38.78 -7.95
C GLU A 195 -2.23 -38.72 -6.72
N ASN A 196 -1.75 -39.15 -5.55
CA ASN A 196 -2.49 -39.06 -4.30
C ASN A 196 -1.77 -38.14 -3.30
N MET A 197 -2.04 -36.84 -3.37
CA MET A 197 -1.46 -35.82 -2.50
C MET A 197 -1.77 -36.02 -1.01
N ARG A 198 -2.95 -36.60 -0.66
CA ARG A 198 -3.30 -36.85 0.74
C ARG A 198 -2.38 -37.88 1.37
N GLN A 199 -2.19 -39.00 0.71
CA GLN A 199 -1.31 -40.07 1.19
C GLN A 199 0.11 -39.57 1.35
N LEU A 200 0.64 -38.84 0.35
CA LEU A 200 1.97 -38.23 0.40
C LEU A 200 2.13 -37.25 1.57
N THR A 201 1.12 -36.39 1.80
CA THR A 201 1.16 -35.44 2.93
C THR A 201 1.22 -36.16 4.28
N ASP A 202 0.47 -37.25 4.44
CA ASP A 202 0.48 -38.05 5.66
C ASP A 202 1.80 -38.79 5.88
N GLU A 203 2.46 -39.22 4.80
CA GLU A 203 3.79 -39.84 4.85
C GLU A 203 4.88 -38.81 5.20
N ILE A 204 4.88 -37.62 4.57
CA ILE A 204 5.85 -36.55 4.88
C ILE A 204 5.72 -36.07 6.34
N ARG A 205 4.50 -35.94 6.85
CA ARG A 205 4.27 -35.55 8.26
C ARG A 205 4.79 -36.56 9.28
N LYS A 206 5.01 -37.82 8.88
CA LYS A 206 5.62 -38.83 9.77
C LYS A 206 7.14 -38.76 9.77
N LEU A 207 7.74 -38.03 8.81
CA LEU A 207 9.18 -37.85 8.69
C LEU A 207 9.69 -36.55 9.37
N SER A 208 8.80 -35.65 9.75
CA SER A 208 9.05 -34.40 10.48
C SER A 208 8.76 -34.59 11.97
#